data_050eabcb923a888432b4ffa493bbee51
#
_entry.id   050eabcb923a888432b4ffa493bbee51
#
_cell.length_a   1.000
_cell.length_b   1.000
_cell.length_c   1.000
_cell.angle_alpha   90.00
_cell.angle_beta   90.00
_cell.angle_gamma   90.00
#
_symmetry.space_group_name_H-M   'P 1'
#
loop_
_entity.id
_entity.type
_entity.pdbx_description
1 polymer ?
#
loop_
_entity_poly.entity_id
_entity_poly.type
_entity_poly.pdbx_seq_one_letter_code
_entity_poly.pdbx_strand_id
1 'polypeptide(L)'
;ELHYYVYEKCNVITRSAKFINESTDDVRLNRLMSMQLDFNDYDYELSSFNGAWIREMNRNIISLEAGKYVNESVTGTSSNRANPFVMIARHNTSENFGECFGFNLIYSGNHYEAAQVNSYGKLRIVTGINPSLFSYKISAGESFETPEAVMTYGYAGFNSMSHNMHDFVNNHIVRGKWKNRVRPILLNSW
;
A
#
# COMPACT_ATOMS: atom_id res chain seq x y z
N GLU A 1 -9.95 12.12 -12.19
CA GLU A 1 -10.34 10.76 -12.58
C GLU A 1 -9.88 9.78 -11.50
N LEU A 2 -10.66 8.71 -11.29
CA LEU A 2 -10.29 7.59 -10.43
C LEU A 2 -10.26 6.33 -11.29
N HIS A 3 -9.12 5.65 -11.32
CA HIS A 3 -8.95 4.43 -12.09
C HIS A 3 -8.98 3.22 -11.17
N TYR A 4 -9.74 2.20 -11.54
CA TYR A 4 -9.85 0.93 -10.84
C TYR A 4 -9.59 -0.21 -11.82
N TYR A 5 -8.71 -1.13 -11.44
CA TYR A 5 -8.44 -2.34 -12.20
C TYR A 5 -8.71 -3.55 -11.33
N VAL A 6 -9.49 -4.51 -11.84
CA VAL A 6 -9.87 -5.72 -11.12
C VAL A 6 -9.13 -6.92 -11.69
N TYR A 7 -8.40 -7.61 -10.85
CA TYR A 7 -7.65 -8.82 -11.17
C TYR A 7 -8.32 -10.03 -10.52
N GLU A 8 -9.40 -10.48 -11.13
CA GLU A 8 -10.30 -11.50 -10.58
C GLU A 8 -9.54 -12.78 -10.17
N LYS A 9 -8.62 -13.26 -11.02
CA LYS A 9 -7.86 -14.50 -10.76
C LYS A 9 -6.92 -14.41 -9.55
N CYS A 10 -6.53 -13.22 -9.17
CA CYS A 10 -5.65 -12.95 -8.03
C CYS A 10 -6.42 -12.37 -6.83
N ASN A 11 -7.71 -12.14 -6.95
CA ASN A 11 -8.52 -11.44 -5.94
C ASN A 11 -7.90 -10.12 -5.49
N VAL A 12 -7.48 -9.32 -6.47
CA VAL A 12 -6.81 -8.02 -6.25
C VAL A 12 -7.55 -6.92 -6.99
N ILE A 13 -7.65 -5.77 -6.37
CA ILE A 13 -8.06 -4.52 -7.00
C ILE A 13 -6.91 -3.53 -6.86
N THR A 14 -6.56 -2.85 -7.96
CA THR A 14 -5.67 -1.69 -7.88
C THR A 14 -6.45 -0.41 -8.12
N ARG A 15 -5.94 0.69 -7.56
CA ARG A 15 -6.53 2.02 -7.70
C ARG A 15 -5.45 3.07 -7.86
N SER A 16 -5.66 3.99 -8.82
CA SER A 16 -4.92 5.25 -8.93
C SER A 16 -5.87 6.44 -9.02
N ALA A 17 -5.32 7.63 -8.80
CA ALA A 17 -6.03 8.89 -8.97
C ALA A 17 -5.25 9.77 -9.94
N LYS A 18 -5.93 10.33 -10.92
CA LYS A 18 -5.36 11.27 -11.88
C LYS A 18 -6.01 12.64 -11.70
N PHE A 19 -5.18 13.63 -11.42
CA PHE A 19 -5.55 15.03 -11.41
C PHE A 19 -5.24 15.63 -12.78
N ILE A 20 -6.19 16.36 -13.37
CA ILE A 20 -6.04 17.06 -14.64
C ILE A 20 -6.23 18.55 -14.37
N ASN A 21 -5.29 19.37 -14.79
CA ASN A 21 -5.41 20.82 -14.67
C ASN A 21 -6.12 21.38 -15.91
N GLU A 22 -7.42 21.56 -15.81
CA GLU A 22 -8.25 22.15 -16.88
C GLU A 22 -8.33 23.68 -16.80
N SER A 23 -7.62 24.31 -15.87
CA SER A 23 -7.55 25.77 -15.74
C SER A 23 -6.54 26.37 -16.71
N THR A 24 -6.53 27.71 -16.80
CA THR A 24 -5.56 28.47 -17.60
C THR A 24 -4.26 28.75 -16.87
N ASP A 25 -4.22 28.48 -15.56
CA ASP A 25 -3.12 28.80 -14.67
C ASP A 25 -2.39 27.53 -14.17
N ASP A 26 -1.15 27.68 -13.78
CA ASP A 26 -0.40 26.64 -13.11
C ASP A 26 -1.00 26.37 -11.71
N VAL A 27 -1.16 25.09 -11.36
CA VAL A 27 -1.58 24.67 -10.03
C VAL A 27 -0.46 23.90 -9.34
N ARG A 28 -0.44 23.94 -8.01
CA ARG A 28 0.50 23.20 -7.20
C ARG A 28 -0.22 22.11 -6.40
N LEU A 29 0.14 20.88 -6.69
CA LEU A 29 -0.38 19.71 -6.01
C LEU A 29 0.52 19.37 -4.81
N ASN A 30 -0.03 19.46 -3.59
CA ASN A 30 0.70 19.16 -2.36
C ASN A 30 0.31 17.81 -1.75
N ARG A 31 -0.80 17.24 -2.19
CA ARG A 31 -1.27 15.91 -1.76
C ARG A 31 -2.26 15.34 -2.75
N LEU A 32 -2.03 14.09 -3.16
CA LEU A 32 -3.01 13.27 -3.88
C LEU A 32 -2.76 11.81 -3.49
N MET A 33 -3.74 11.20 -2.82
CA MET A 33 -3.63 9.82 -2.38
C MET A 33 -4.11 8.86 -3.47
N SER A 34 -3.40 7.75 -3.63
CA SER A 34 -3.76 6.71 -4.59
C SER A 34 -5.05 6.00 -4.17
N MET A 35 -5.25 5.81 -2.86
CA MET A 35 -6.39 5.09 -2.32
C MET A 35 -6.88 5.69 -1.02
N GLN A 36 -8.20 5.65 -0.83
CA GLN A 36 -8.87 5.77 0.45
C GLN A 36 -9.98 4.71 0.50
N LEU A 37 -10.04 3.96 1.60
CA LEU A 37 -11.06 2.96 1.85
C LEU A 37 -11.59 3.11 3.28
N ASP A 38 -12.90 3.12 3.43
CA ASP A 38 -13.58 3.27 4.71
C ASP A 38 -14.26 1.95 5.12
N PHE A 39 -14.09 1.56 6.39
CA PHE A 39 -14.71 0.41 7.02
C PHE A 39 -15.77 0.88 8.03
N ASN A 40 -16.80 0.07 8.20
CA ASN A 40 -17.91 0.40 9.07
C ASN A 40 -17.61 0.28 10.56
N ASP A 41 -16.56 -0.42 10.91
CA ASP A 41 -16.04 -0.59 12.27
C ASP A 41 -14.51 -0.53 12.28
N TYR A 42 -13.91 -0.61 13.46
CA TYR A 42 -12.46 -0.59 13.65
C TYR A 42 -11.94 -1.79 14.46
N ASP A 43 -12.75 -2.82 14.60
CA ASP A 43 -12.40 -4.04 15.33
C ASP A 43 -11.36 -4.87 14.56
N TYR A 44 -10.17 -4.29 14.40
CA TYR A 44 -9.05 -4.85 13.65
C TYR A 44 -7.73 -4.64 14.37
N GLU A 45 -6.80 -5.53 14.10
CA GLU A 45 -5.37 -5.35 14.34
C GLU A 45 -4.70 -4.86 13.04
N LEU A 46 -3.85 -3.83 13.15
CA LEU A 46 -3.01 -3.37 12.06
C LEU A 46 -1.63 -3.99 12.18
N SER A 47 -1.14 -4.57 11.09
CA SER A 47 0.25 -5.03 10.97
C SER A 47 1.02 -4.18 9.98
N SER A 48 2.24 -3.78 10.36
CA SER A 48 3.23 -3.14 9.51
C SER A 48 4.56 -3.89 9.60
N PHE A 49 5.45 -3.67 8.62
CA PHE A 49 6.74 -4.35 8.53
C PHE A 49 7.86 -3.32 8.51
N ASN A 50 8.66 -3.34 9.57
CA ASN A 50 9.74 -2.41 9.79
C ASN A 50 11.05 -3.19 10.01
N GLY A 51 12.16 -2.49 9.96
CA GLY A 51 13.43 -3.12 10.20
C GLY A 51 14.63 -2.21 10.04
N ALA A 52 15.77 -2.84 10.03
CA ALA A 52 17.07 -2.24 9.80
C ALA A 52 17.97 -3.30 9.17
N TRP A 53 19.18 -2.94 8.83
CA TRP A 53 20.20 -3.88 8.38
C TRP A 53 20.34 -5.06 9.36
N ILE A 54 20.32 -6.30 8.84
CA ILE A 54 20.32 -7.58 9.59
C ILE A 54 19.04 -7.80 10.46
N ARG A 55 18.07 -6.91 10.41
CA ARG A 55 16.80 -7.02 11.17
C ARG A 55 15.64 -6.55 10.30
N GLU A 56 15.54 -7.10 9.09
CA GLU A 56 14.52 -6.76 8.12
C GLU A 56 13.20 -7.48 8.45
N MET A 57 12.09 -6.93 7.97
CA MET A 57 10.76 -7.54 7.98
C MET A 57 10.23 -7.91 9.38
N ASN A 58 10.52 -7.11 10.40
CA ASN A 58 9.89 -7.29 11.70
C ASN A 58 8.42 -6.87 11.61
N ARG A 59 7.54 -7.79 11.92
CA ARG A 59 6.09 -7.53 11.97
C ARG A 59 5.74 -6.85 13.28
N ASN A 60 5.17 -5.65 13.20
CA ASN A 60 4.58 -4.94 14.32
C ASN A 60 3.06 -5.06 14.23
N ILE A 61 2.41 -5.40 15.33
CA ILE A 61 0.95 -5.57 15.42
C ILE A 61 0.44 -4.61 16.49
N ILE A 62 -0.58 -3.84 16.14
CA ILE A 62 -1.30 -2.98 17.07
C ILE A 62 -2.81 -3.18 16.93
N SER A 63 -3.53 -3.22 18.03
CA SER A 63 -4.99 -3.10 18.01
C SER A 63 -5.36 -1.66 17.68
N LEU A 64 -6.30 -1.49 16.75
CA LEU A 64 -6.74 -0.16 16.35
C LEU A 64 -7.66 0.44 17.41
N GLU A 65 -7.37 1.67 17.80
CA GLU A 65 -8.16 2.49 18.72
C GLU A 65 -8.42 3.87 18.11
N ALA A 66 -9.21 4.69 18.79
CA ALA A 66 -9.47 6.06 18.35
C ALA A 66 -8.15 6.85 18.18
N GLY A 67 -7.93 7.37 16.97
CA GLY A 67 -6.69 8.04 16.63
C GLY A 67 -6.18 7.68 15.24
N LYS A 68 -4.88 7.88 15.04
CA LYS A 68 -4.25 7.67 13.74
C LYS A 68 -2.90 6.98 13.90
N TYR A 69 -2.74 5.87 13.21
CA TYR A 69 -1.45 5.22 12.99
C TYR A 69 -0.93 5.56 11.59
N VAL A 70 0.38 5.74 11.46
CA VAL A 70 1.04 6.04 10.18
C VAL A 70 2.25 5.11 10.00
N ASN A 71 2.33 4.48 8.83
CA ASN A 71 3.49 3.77 8.31
C ASN A 71 4.00 4.58 7.11
N GLU A 72 5.23 5.11 7.18
CA GLU A 72 5.71 6.02 6.14
C GLU A 72 7.22 5.96 5.93
N SER A 73 7.66 6.36 4.75
CA SER A 73 9.05 6.68 4.45
C SER A 73 9.20 8.13 4.01
N VAL A 74 10.22 8.79 4.55
CA VAL A 74 10.64 10.16 4.20
C VAL A 74 12.12 10.23 3.82
N THR A 75 12.73 9.08 3.50
CA THR A 75 14.17 8.94 3.24
C THR A 75 14.56 9.00 1.75
N GLY A 76 13.61 9.38 0.89
CA GLY A 76 13.78 9.44 -0.56
C GLY A 76 13.47 8.14 -1.29
N THR A 77 13.29 7.04 -0.56
CA THR A 77 12.98 5.71 -1.10
C THR A 77 12.12 4.92 -0.12
N SER A 78 11.30 4.01 -0.64
CA SER A 78 10.74 2.93 0.18
C SER A 78 11.87 1.98 0.57
N SER A 79 11.90 1.53 1.82
CA SER A 79 13.02 0.78 2.35
C SER A 79 12.58 -0.27 3.37
N ASN A 80 13.54 -1.09 3.83
CA ASN A 80 13.32 -2.05 4.91
C ASN A 80 13.04 -1.39 6.28
N ARG A 81 13.20 -0.08 6.41
CA ARG A 81 12.84 0.65 7.65
C ARG A 81 11.34 0.78 7.82
N ALA A 82 10.62 0.98 6.72
CA ALA A 82 9.18 0.95 6.65
C ALA A 82 8.78 0.44 5.27
N ASN A 83 8.20 -0.75 5.19
CA ASN A 83 7.76 -1.30 3.92
C ASN A 83 6.45 -0.63 3.47
N PRO A 84 6.24 -0.42 2.15
CA PRO A 84 5.01 0.17 1.61
C PRO A 84 3.87 -0.86 1.57
N PHE A 85 3.74 -1.64 2.65
CA PHE A 85 2.74 -2.67 2.84
C PHE A 85 2.23 -2.66 4.27
N VAL A 86 0.92 -2.61 4.43
CA VAL A 86 0.23 -2.80 5.69
C VAL A 86 -0.91 -3.80 5.52
N MET A 87 -1.30 -4.47 6.58
CA MET A 87 -2.50 -5.30 6.58
C MET A 87 -3.33 -5.04 7.84
N ILE A 88 -4.63 -5.17 7.70
CA ILE A 88 -5.55 -5.22 8.82
C ILE A 88 -6.21 -6.59 8.88
N ALA A 89 -6.45 -7.08 10.07
CA ALA A 89 -7.05 -8.39 10.29
C ALA A 89 -7.97 -8.35 11.50
N ARG A 90 -9.01 -9.17 11.50
CA ARG A 90 -9.81 -9.40 12.70
C ARG A 90 -8.97 -10.03 13.79
N HIS A 91 -9.31 -9.77 15.03
CA HIS A 91 -8.68 -10.44 16.17
C HIS A 91 -8.73 -11.97 16.00
N ASN A 92 -7.67 -12.64 16.45
CA ASN A 92 -7.48 -14.08 16.31
C ASN A 92 -7.32 -14.60 14.87
N THR A 93 -7.11 -13.73 13.88
CA THR A 93 -6.72 -14.16 12.54
C THR A 93 -5.36 -14.84 12.59
N SER A 94 -5.27 -16.02 11.96
CA SER A 94 -4.05 -16.83 11.87
C SER A 94 -3.66 -17.04 10.41
N GLU A 95 -2.65 -17.88 10.17
CA GLU A 95 -2.20 -18.21 8.82
C GLU A 95 -3.32 -18.82 7.95
N ASN A 96 -4.21 -19.63 8.54
CA ASN A 96 -5.23 -20.40 7.81
C ASN A 96 -6.68 -20.11 8.27
N PHE A 97 -6.89 -19.08 9.06
CA PHE A 97 -8.21 -18.74 9.59
C PHE A 97 -8.35 -17.23 9.82
N GLY A 98 -9.55 -16.71 9.57
CA GLY A 98 -9.91 -15.34 9.85
C GLY A 98 -9.88 -14.43 8.63
N GLU A 99 -10.42 -13.24 8.81
CA GLU A 99 -10.56 -12.19 7.79
C GLU A 99 -9.40 -11.21 7.86
N CYS A 100 -8.79 -10.93 6.73
CA CYS A 100 -7.74 -9.91 6.61
C CYS A 100 -7.76 -9.20 5.26
N PHE A 101 -7.19 -7.99 5.26
CA PHE A 101 -7.01 -7.17 4.07
C PHE A 101 -5.55 -6.76 3.98
N GLY A 102 -4.97 -6.81 2.78
CA GLY A 102 -3.63 -6.33 2.49
C GLY A 102 -3.67 -5.10 1.60
N PHE A 103 -2.80 -4.13 1.92
CA PHE A 103 -2.66 -2.88 1.17
C PHE A 103 -1.19 -2.65 0.84
N ASN A 104 -0.90 -2.31 -0.42
CA ASN A 104 0.45 -2.03 -0.89
C ASN A 104 0.44 -0.84 -1.83
N LEU A 105 1.54 -0.08 -1.89
CA LEU A 105 1.76 0.96 -2.88
C LEU A 105 2.84 0.51 -3.86
N ILE A 106 2.54 0.48 -5.16
CA ILE A 106 3.53 0.16 -6.21
C ILE A 106 4.36 1.41 -6.48
N TYR A 107 5.28 1.69 -5.56
CA TYR A 107 6.12 2.88 -5.62
C TYR A 107 7.43 2.68 -4.87
N SER A 108 8.52 3.13 -5.42
CA SER A 108 9.85 3.00 -4.81
C SER A 108 10.34 4.25 -4.05
N GLY A 109 9.55 5.31 -4.06
CA GLY A 109 9.87 6.58 -3.37
C GLY A 109 9.26 6.65 -1.97
N ASN A 110 9.12 7.87 -1.45
CA ASN A 110 8.49 8.14 -0.16
C ASN A 110 7.01 7.76 -0.17
N HIS A 111 6.64 6.76 0.60
CA HIS A 111 5.26 6.27 0.72
C HIS A 111 4.61 6.69 2.02
N TYR A 112 3.29 6.62 2.05
CA TYR A 112 2.46 6.94 3.20
C TYR A 112 1.24 6.03 3.24
N GLU A 113 1.11 5.26 4.31
CA GLU A 113 -0.09 4.51 4.67
C GLU A 113 -0.58 4.99 6.04
N ALA A 114 -1.87 5.25 6.14
CA ALA A 114 -2.48 5.63 7.41
C ALA A 114 -3.74 4.81 7.68
N ALA A 115 -3.87 4.35 8.93
CA ALA A 115 -5.10 3.83 9.50
C ALA A 115 -5.62 4.85 10.52
N GLN A 116 -6.82 5.37 10.31
CA GLN A 116 -7.43 6.36 11.18
C GLN A 116 -8.81 5.92 11.64
N VAL A 117 -9.00 5.85 12.94
CA VAL A 117 -10.31 5.64 13.57
C VAL A 117 -10.86 7.00 13.99
N ASN A 118 -12.02 7.35 13.46
CA ASN A 118 -12.69 8.63 13.78
C ASN A 118 -13.60 8.52 15.02
N SER A 119 -14.15 9.65 15.45
CA SER A 119 -15.05 9.73 16.61
C SER A 119 -16.36 8.95 16.48
N TYR A 120 -16.70 8.49 15.29
CA TYR A 120 -17.90 7.67 15.03
C TYR A 120 -17.58 6.16 14.96
N GLY A 121 -16.37 5.76 15.33
CA GLY A 121 -15.95 4.35 15.27
C GLY A 121 -15.81 3.81 13.85
N LYS A 122 -15.47 4.65 12.88
CA LYS A 122 -15.20 4.25 11.50
C LYS A 122 -13.70 4.23 11.25
N LEU A 123 -13.20 3.17 10.64
CA LEU A 123 -11.81 3.05 10.21
C LEU A 123 -11.65 3.54 8.78
N ARG A 124 -10.63 4.36 8.55
CA ARG A 124 -10.19 4.80 7.22
C ARG A 124 -8.76 4.36 6.98
N ILE A 125 -8.54 3.65 5.88
CA ILE A 125 -7.21 3.35 5.35
C ILE A 125 -6.92 4.27 4.18
N VAL A 126 -5.73 4.88 4.19
CA VAL A 126 -5.25 5.78 3.12
C VAL A 126 -3.87 5.33 2.69
N THR A 127 -3.63 5.28 1.38
CA THR A 127 -2.33 4.88 0.81
C THR A 127 -1.96 5.79 -0.35
N GLY A 128 -0.70 6.22 -0.44
CA GLY A 128 -0.20 7.05 -1.53
C GLY A 128 1.21 7.56 -1.35
N ILE A 129 1.61 8.51 -2.18
CA ILE A 129 2.87 9.24 -2.04
C ILE A 129 2.84 10.04 -0.73
N ASN A 130 3.96 10.02 -0.01
CA ASN A 130 4.08 10.79 1.22
C ASN A 130 3.93 12.29 0.94
N PRO A 131 2.96 12.97 1.57
CA PRO A 131 2.75 14.40 1.36
C PRO A 131 3.82 15.28 2.00
N SER A 132 4.65 14.73 2.89
CA SER A 132 5.77 15.46 3.48
C SER A 132 6.79 15.79 2.40
N LEU A 133 7.07 17.07 2.21
CA LEU A 133 7.96 17.60 1.16
C LEU A 133 7.48 17.34 -0.28
N PHE A 134 6.28 16.79 -0.48
CA PHE A 134 5.71 16.63 -1.80
C PHE A 134 5.10 17.96 -2.28
N SER A 135 5.56 18.42 -3.42
CA SER A 135 5.02 19.61 -4.08
C SER A 135 5.29 19.50 -5.57
N TYR A 136 4.25 19.28 -6.35
CA TYR A 136 4.33 19.08 -7.79
C TYR A 136 3.60 20.18 -8.53
N LYS A 137 4.30 20.85 -9.46
CA LYS A 137 3.69 21.88 -10.33
C LYS A 137 3.06 21.18 -11.53
N ILE A 138 1.81 21.52 -11.82
CA ILE A 138 1.05 21.03 -12.98
C ILE A 138 0.64 22.24 -13.79
N SER A 139 1.19 22.38 -15.00
CA SER A 139 0.87 23.49 -15.89
C SER A 139 -0.55 23.34 -16.48
N ALA A 140 -1.05 24.42 -17.05
CA ALA A 140 -2.35 24.40 -17.75
C ALA A 140 -2.39 23.29 -18.81
N GLY A 141 -3.40 22.45 -18.78
CA GLY A 141 -3.59 21.30 -19.68
C GLY A 141 -2.79 20.05 -19.34
N GLU A 142 -1.89 20.09 -18.34
CA GLU A 142 -1.14 18.93 -17.88
C GLU A 142 -1.89 18.11 -16.82
N SER A 143 -1.40 16.92 -16.55
CA SER A 143 -1.97 16.04 -15.53
C SER A 143 -0.88 15.34 -14.69
N PHE A 144 -1.28 14.90 -13.51
CA PHE A 144 -0.48 14.07 -12.63
C PHE A 144 -1.29 12.83 -12.24
N GLU A 145 -0.70 11.65 -12.37
CA GLU A 145 -1.29 10.40 -11.93
C GLU A 145 -0.48 9.80 -10.78
N THR A 146 -1.19 9.32 -9.75
CA THR A 146 -0.57 8.66 -8.61
C THR A 146 -0.09 7.24 -8.97
N PRO A 147 0.90 6.68 -8.25
CA PRO A 147 1.17 5.24 -8.30
C PRO A 147 -0.07 4.44 -7.94
N GLU A 148 -0.14 3.19 -8.41
CA GLU A 148 -1.23 2.30 -8.05
C GLU A 148 -1.12 1.83 -6.59
N ALA A 149 -2.20 1.95 -5.85
CA ALA A 149 -2.41 1.24 -4.59
C ALA A 149 -3.09 -0.09 -4.86
N VAL A 150 -2.59 -1.15 -4.24
CA VAL A 150 -3.08 -2.53 -4.37
C VAL A 150 -3.89 -2.90 -3.14
N MET A 151 -5.04 -3.52 -3.35
CA MET A 151 -5.90 -4.03 -2.27
C MET A 151 -6.21 -5.50 -2.53
N THR A 152 -6.16 -6.32 -1.48
CA THR A 152 -6.62 -7.70 -1.52
C THR A 152 -7.33 -8.09 -0.24
N TYR A 153 -8.21 -9.07 -0.33
CA TYR A 153 -8.99 -9.62 0.77
C TYR A 153 -8.71 -11.11 0.92
N GLY A 154 -8.50 -11.56 2.16
CA GLY A 154 -8.37 -12.96 2.53
C GLY A 154 -9.41 -13.34 3.58
N TYR A 155 -10.25 -14.34 3.30
CA TYR A 155 -11.25 -14.86 4.23
C TYR A 155 -10.77 -16.10 5.00
N ALA A 156 -9.67 -16.70 4.56
CA ALA A 156 -9.07 -17.91 5.12
C ALA A 156 -7.66 -17.63 5.68
N GLY A 157 -7.50 -16.49 6.37
CA GLY A 157 -6.28 -16.11 7.03
C GLY A 157 -5.20 -15.49 6.15
N PHE A 158 -4.05 -15.25 6.75
CA PHE A 158 -2.94 -14.53 6.10
C PHE A 158 -2.38 -15.25 4.88
N ASN A 159 -2.39 -16.59 4.84
CA ASN A 159 -1.93 -17.34 3.67
C ASN A 159 -2.78 -17.04 2.43
N SER A 160 -4.10 -16.98 2.59
CA SER A 160 -5.02 -16.62 1.51
C SER A 160 -4.69 -15.26 0.91
N MET A 161 -4.55 -14.25 1.75
CA MET A 161 -4.19 -12.89 1.34
C MET A 161 -2.79 -12.82 0.72
N SER A 162 -1.82 -13.51 1.31
CA SER A 162 -0.44 -13.56 0.83
C SER A 162 -0.33 -14.21 -0.55
N HIS A 163 -1.05 -15.31 -0.80
CA HIS A 163 -1.07 -15.97 -2.11
C HIS A 163 -1.66 -15.04 -3.18
N ASN A 164 -2.74 -14.32 -2.88
CA ASN A 164 -3.32 -13.33 -3.79
C ASN A 164 -2.26 -12.30 -4.23
N MET A 165 -1.51 -11.76 -3.25
CA MET A 165 -0.44 -10.78 -3.52
C MET A 165 0.72 -11.39 -4.32
N HIS A 166 1.15 -12.62 -4.00
CA HIS A 166 2.20 -13.32 -4.74
C HIS A 166 1.79 -13.56 -6.20
N ASP A 167 0.57 -14.02 -6.42
CA ASP A 167 0.04 -14.25 -7.77
C ASP A 167 -0.08 -12.95 -8.56
N PHE A 168 -0.54 -11.88 -7.91
CA PHE A 168 -0.59 -10.56 -8.54
C PHE A 168 0.81 -10.08 -8.92
N VAL A 169 1.77 -10.11 -8.02
CA VAL A 169 3.16 -9.68 -8.29
C VAL A 169 3.77 -10.50 -9.42
N ASN A 170 3.67 -11.83 -9.36
CA ASN A 170 4.27 -12.72 -10.36
C ASN A 170 3.64 -12.55 -11.76
N ASN A 171 2.32 -12.38 -11.83
CA ASN A 171 1.61 -12.35 -13.10
C ASN A 171 1.54 -10.95 -13.73
N HIS A 172 1.49 -9.89 -12.91
CA HIS A 172 1.17 -8.54 -13.37
C HIS A 172 2.28 -7.51 -13.14
N ILE A 173 3.15 -7.69 -12.12
CA ILE A 173 4.23 -6.74 -11.80
C ILE A 173 5.57 -7.18 -12.37
N VAL A 174 5.98 -8.43 -12.13
CA VAL A 174 7.28 -8.95 -12.61
C VAL A 174 7.31 -8.97 -14.14
N ARG A 175 8.35 -8.39 -14.72
CA ARG A 175 8.55 -8.24 -16.16
C ARG A 175 9.90 -8.79 -16.61
N GLY A 176 10.06 -8.91 -17.94
CA GLY A 176 11.31 -9.30 -18.59
C GLY A 176 11.69 -10.77 -18.40
N LYS A 177 12.96 -11.07 -18.67
CA LYS A 177 13.47 -12.45 -18.75
C LYS A 177 13.33 -13.25 -17.46
N TRP A 178 13.27 -12.58 -16.31
CA TRP A 178 13.21 -13.23 -15.00
C TRP A 178 11.80 -13.57 -14.53
N LYS A 179 10.77 -13.22 -15.30
CA LYS A 179 9.38 -13.56 -14.96
C LYS A 179 9.17 -15.08 -14.86
N ASN A 180 9.70 -15.83 -15.84
CA ASN A 180 9.50 -17.28 -15.96
C ASN A 180 10.80 -18.07 -15.87
N ARG A 181 11.86 -17.50 -15.30
CA ARG A 181 13.16 -18.17 -15.14
C ARG A 181 13.57 -18.23 -13.69
N VAL A 182 14.22 -19.33 -13.32
CA VAL A 182 14.88 -19.43 -12.02
C VAL A 182 15.98 -18.36 -11.94
N ARG A 183 15.99 -17.59 -10.86
CA ARG A 183 17.02 -16.59 -10.60
C ARG A 183 18.30 -17.27 -10.14
N PRO A 184 19.49 -16.77 -10.53
CA PRO A 184 20.74 -17.31 -10.03
C PRO A 184 20.85 -17.09 -8.51
N ILE A 185 21.54 -18.03 -7.86
CA ILE A 185 21.93 -17.86 -6.45
C ILE A 185 23.02 -16.80 -6.40
N LEU A 186 22.79 -15.75 -5.65
CA LEU A 186 23.76 -14.69 -5.41
C LEU A 186 24.45 -14.92 -4.07
N LEU A 187 25.76 -15.04 -4.10
CA LEU A 187 26.63 -14.98 -2.91
C LEU A 187 27.27 -13.61 -2.87
N ASN A 188 27.08 -12.91 -1.77
CA ASN A 188 27.79 -11.67 -1.47
C ASN A 188 28.69 -11.92 -0.27
N SER A 189 30.00 -11.73 -0.47
CA SER A 189 31.00 -11.82 0.60
C SER A 189 31.59 -10.44 0.87
N TRP A 190 31.82 -10.15 2.12
CA TRP A 190 32.42 -8.90 2.61
C TRP A 190 33.90 -9.11 2.88
#